data_1e927a4066e372c632cfab0bcecf549e
#
_entry.id   1e927a4066e372c632cfab0bcecf549e
#
_cell.length_a   1.000
_cell.length_b   1.000
_cell.length_c   1.000
_cell.angle_alpha   90.00
_cell.angle_beta   90.00
_cell.angle_gamma   90.00
#
_symmetry.space_group_name_H-M   'P 1'
#
loop_
_entity.id
_entity.type
_entity.pdbx_description
1 polymer ?
#
loop_
_entity_poly.entity_id
_entity_poly.type
_entity_poly.pdbx_seq_one_letter_code
_entity_poly.pdbx_strand_id
1 'polypeptide(L)'
;MSKNNNEKWWKKAVVYQIYPKSFQDSNGDGFGDLQGIIKRLDYLETLGINAIWLSPVFKSPQADNGYDISDYRDIDPTFGSLDDMEELINGAKKHNIRIMMDLVLNHSSNEHRWFKEAKKSKDNPYHDYYICLLYTSDAADD
;
A
#
# COMPACT_ATOMS: atom_id res chain seq x y z
N MET A 1 -41.94 -13.50 1.32
CA MET A 1 -40.75 -14.34 1.08
C MET A 1 -39.55 -13.44 0.98
N SER A 2 -38.81 -13.26 2.09
CA SER A 2 -37.61 -12.48 2.13
C SER A 2 -36.49 -13.25 1.41
N LYS A 3 -36.07 -12.78 0.23
CA LYS A 3 -34.87 -13.29 -0.41
C LYS A 3 -33.69 -12.85 0.48
N ASN A 4 -33.10 -13.79 1.21
CA ASN A 4 -31.80 -13.60 1.85
C ASN A 4 -30.79 -13.31 0.74
N ASN A 5 -30.59 -12.02 0.45
CA ASN A 5 -29.58 -11.55 -0.48
C ASN A 5 -28.24 -11.54 0.26
N ASN A 6 -27.71 -12.73 0.52
CA ASN A 6 -26.36 -12.94 1.06
C ASN A 6 -25.33 -12.86 -0.07
N GLU A 7 -25.60 -12.00 -1.08
CA GLU A 7 -24.73 -11.82 -2.21
C GLU A 7 -23.53 -10.97 -1.75
N LYS A 8 -22.35 -11.57 -1.85
CA LYS A 8 -21.10 -10.93 -1.46
C LYS A 8 -20.86 -9.72 -2.35
N TRP A 9 -20.77 -8.52 -1.77
CA TRP A 9 -20.68 -7.23 -2.47
C TRP A 9 -19.60 -7.19 -3.56
N TRP A 10 -18.47 -7.85 -3.31
CA TRP A 10 -17.33 -7.86 -4.24
C TRP A 10 -17.58 -8.63 -5.55
N LYS A 11 -18.61 -9.46 -5.63
CA LYS A 11 -18.93 -10.19 -6.87
C LYS A 11 -19.45 -9.29 -7.99
N LYS A 12 -19.98 -8.12 -7.62
CA LYS A 12 -20.50 -7.12 -8.56
C LYS A 12 -19.77 -5.79 -8.49
N ALA A 13 -18.73 -5.70 -7.66
CA ALA A 13 -17.99 -4.46 -7.49
C ALA A 13 -17.16 -4.14 -8.73
N VAL A 14 -17.17 -2.89 -9.12
CA VAL A 14 -16.21 -2.30 -10.03
C VAL A 14 -15.06 -1.74 -9.17
N VAL A 15 -13.86 -2.29 -9.35
CA VAL A 15 -12.66 -1.87 -8.62
C VAL A 15 -11.81 -1.03 -9.55
N TYR A 16 -11.43 0.17 -9.09
CA TYR A 16 -10.55 1.09 -9.80
C TYR A 16 -9.19 1.09 -9.10
N GLN A 17 -8.14 0.71 -9.82
CA GLN A 17 -6.78 0.77 -9.29
C GLN A 17 -6.25 2.20 -9.37
N ILE A 18 -5.70 2.68 -8.27
CA ILE A 18 -4.97 3.95 -8.21
C ILE A 18 -3.51 3.66 -7.88
N TYR A 19 -2.60 4.11 -8.76
CA TYR A 19 -1.20 4.29 -8.47
C TYR A 19 -1.02 5.74 -7.97
N PRO A 20 -0.85 5.96 -6.65
CA PRO A 20 -0.92 7.29 -6.04
C PRO A 20 0.04 8.28 -6.69
N LYS A 21 1.28 7.86 -6.91
CA LYS A 21 2.38 8.69 -7.43
C LYS A 21 2.04 9.42 -8.75
N SER A 22 1.17 8.85 -9.59
CA SER A 22 0.82 9.41 -10.91
C SER A 22 -0.63 9.83 -11.05
N PHE A 23 -1.46 9.71 -10.00
CA PHE A 23 -2.89 9.95 -10.14
C PHE A 23 -3.26 11.42 -10.09
N GLN A 24 -2.93 12.12 -9.01
CA GLN A 24 -3.20 13.54 -8.83
C GLN A 24 -2.25 14.13 -7.80
N ASP A 25 -1.43 15.07 -8.24
CA ASP A 25 -0.62 15.93 -7.40
C ASP A 25 -1.51 17.04 -6.79
N SER A 26 -1.49 17.18 -5.48
CA SER A 26 -2.29 18.17 -4.77
C SER A 26 -1.51 19.41 -4.32
N ASN A 27 -0.18 19.30 -4.22
CA ASN A 27 0.70 20.29 -3.63
C ASN A 27 1.71 20.92 -4.64
N GLY A 28 1.85 20.35 -5.83
CA GLY A 28 2.70 20.86 -6.91
C GLY A 28 4.14 20.38 -6.85
N ASP A 29 4.42 19.28 -6.14
CA ASP A 29 5.77 18.72 -6.03
C ASP A 29 6.13 17.75 -7.17
N GLY A 30 5.18 17.46 -8.06
CA GLY A 30 5.34 16.55 -9.19
C GLY A 30 4.95 15.10 -8.90
N PHE A 31 4.53 14.80 -7.68
CA PHE A 31 4.03 13.48 -7.28
C PHE A 31 2.56 13.54 -6.87
N GLY A 32 1.81 12.54 -7.27
CA GLY A 32 0.46 12.34 -6.77
C GLY A 32 0.46 11.90 -5.31
N ASP A 33 -0.60 12.26 -4.60
CA ASP A 33 -0.71 12.06 -3.15
C ASP A 33 -2.13 11.70 -2.70
N LEU A 34 -2.32 11.38 -1.42
CA LEU A 34 -3.61 11.00 -0.85
C LEU A 34 -4.62 12.15 -0.92
N GLN A 35 -4.19 13.38 -0.71
CA GLN A 35 -5.04 14.57 -0.83
C GLN A 35 -5.52 14.79 -2.27
N GLY A 36 -4.68 14.46 -3.25
CA GLY A 36 -5.07 14.44 -4.67
C GLY A 36 -6.17 13.41 -4.96
N ILE A 37 -6.10 12.23 -4.34
CA ILE A 37 -7.16 11.21 -4.47
C ILE A 37 -8.46 11.72 -3.82
N ILE A 38 -8.37 12.31 -2.63
CA ILE A 38 -9.54 12.89 -1.93
C ILE A 38 -10.25 13.93 -2.80
N LYS A 39 -9.50 14.82 -3.46
CA LYS A 39 -10.05 15.84 -4.38
C LYS A 39 -10.76 15.26 -5.61
N ARG A 40 -10.57 13.98 -5.91
CA ARG A 40 -11.15 13.29 -7.07
C ARG A 40 -12.25 12.28 -6.71
N LEU A 41 -12.67 12.20 -5.46
CA LEU A 41 -13.72 11.25 -5.04
C LEU A 41 -15.05 11.45 -5.79
N ASP A 42 -15.47 12.71 -6.04
CA ASP A 42 -16.67 13.01 -6.83
C ASP A 42 -16.57 12.45 -8.26
N TYR A 43 -15.40 12.58 -8.88
CA TYR A 43 -15.14 12.01 -10.21
C TYR A 43 -15.24 10.49 -10.19
N LEU A 44 -14.62 9.85 -9.20
CA LEU A 44 -14.62 8.40 -9.05
C LEU A 44 -16.05 7.85 -8.78
N GLU A 45 -16.86 8.58 -8.00
CA GLU A 45 -18.28 8.27 -7.81
C GLU A 45 -19.03 8.36 -9.14
N THR A 46 -18.78 9.41 -9.94
CA THR A 46 -19.41 9.59 -11.25
C THR A 46 -19.08 8.44 -12.22
N LEU A 47 -17.89 7.84 -12.11
CA LEU A 47 -17.51 6.64 -12.86
C LEU A 47 -18.29 5.39 -12.42
N GLY A 48 -18.99 5.44 -11.29
CA GLY A 48 -19.77 4.31 -10.76
C GLY A 48 -18.93 3.20 -10.15
N ILE A 49 -17.71 3.49 -9.69
CA ILE A 49 -16.88 2.50 -9.02
C ILE A 49 -17.38 2.20 -7.60
N ASN A 50 -17.07 1.01 -7.11
CA ASN A 50 -17.48 0.56 -5.77
C ASN A 50 -16.29 0.45 -4.80
N ALA A 51 -15.08 0.34 -5.33
CA ALA A 51 -13.87 0.26 -4.54
C ALA A 51 -12.67 0.86 -5.28
N ILE A 52 -11.76 1.42 -4.53
CA ILE A 52 -10.42 1.81 -4.96
C ILE A 52 -9.45 0.74 -4.46
N TRP A 53 -8.65 0.18 -5.37
CA TRP A 53 -7.46 -0.56 -5.01
C TRP A 53 -6.26 0.40 -5.05
N LEU A 54 -5.74 0.70 -3.88
CA LEU A 54 -4.62 1.61 -3.70
C LEU A 54 -3.31 0.81 -3.74
N SER A 55 -2.45 1.08 -4.72
CA SER A 55 -1.09 0.55 -4.74
C SER A 55 -0.33 0.99 -3.48
N PRO A 56 0.77 0.31 -3.08
CA PRO A 56 1.37 0.54 -1.77
C PRO A 56 1.71 2.00 -1.49
N VAL A 57 1.32 2.47 -0.31
CA VAL A 57 1.59 3.84 0.19
C VAL A 57 2.34 3.84 1.52
N PHE A 58 2.73 2.66 2.02
CA PHE A 58 3.55 2.54 3.21
C PHE A 58 4.95 3.11 3.00
N LYS A 59 5.64 3.43 4.09
CA LYS A 59 7.05 3.88 4.03
C LYS A 59 7.91 2.91 3.25
N SER A 60 8.62 3.43 2.26
CA SER A 60 9.45 2.66 1.34
C SER A 60 10.60 3.51 0.82
N PRO A 61 11.81 2.97 0.63
CA PRO A 61 12.87 3.64 -0.12
C PRO A 61 12.55 3.77 -1.62
N GLN A 62 11.40 3.26 -2.07
CA GLN A 62 10.89 3.37 -3.45
C GLN A 62 11.79 2.70 -4.51
N ALA A 63 12.64 1.74 -4.12
CA ALA A 63 13.47 0.99 -5.05
C ALA A 63 12.64 0.08 -5.97
N ASP A 64 11.48 -0.39 -5.46
CA ASP A 64 10.50 -1.19 -6.21
C ASP A 64 9.10 -0.54 -6.19
N ASN A 65 9.04 0.77 -6.48
CA ASN A 65 7.80 1.53 -6.61
C ASN A 65 6.82 1.40 -5.42
N GLY A 66 7.37 1.27 -4.21
CA GLY A 66 6.60 1.12 -2.98
C GLY A 66 6.36 -0.33 -2.53
N TYR A 67 6.70 -1.32 -3.36
CA TYR A 67 6.58 -2.73 -2.99
C TYR A 67 7.72 -3.22 -2.08
N ASP A 68 8.73 -2.41 -1.85
CA ASP A 68 9.84 -2.59 -0.90
C ASP A 68 9.57 -1.84 0.40
N ILE A 69 8.65 -2.36 1.22
CA ILE A 69 8.15 -1.67 2.41
C ILE A 69 9.17 -1.70 3.55
N SER A 70 9.53 -0.52 4.05
CA SER A 70 10.43 -0.34 5.20
C SER A 70 9.71 -0.19 6.54
N ASP A 71 8.44 0.26 6.53
CA ASP A 71 7.56 0.31 7.70
C ASP A 71 6.09 0.13 7.27
N TYR A 72 5.46 -0.95 7.75
CA TYR A 72 4.05 -1.26 7.49
C TYR A 72 3.06 -0.47 8.36
N ARG A 73 3.54 0.36 9.28
CA ARG A 73 2.70 1.06 10.27
C ARG A 73 2.55 2.54 9.98
N ASP A 74 3.18 3.02 8.93
CA ASP A 74 3.16 4.44 8.60
C ASP A 74 3.06 4.66 7.09
N ILE A 75 2.54 5.80 6.70
CA ILE A 75 2.43 6.24 5.31
C ILE A 75 3.75 6.90 4.89
N ASP A 76 4.15 6.66 3.64
CA ASP A 76 5.31 7.36 3.06
C ASP A 76 5.00 8.86 2.97
N PRO A 77 5.89 9.73 3.48
CA PRO A 77 5.68 11.18 3.46
C PRO A 77 5.46 11.76 2.06
N THR A 78 5.92 11.09 1.01
CA THR A 78 5.65 11.48 -0.39
C THR A 78 4.16 11.45 -0.71
N PHE A 79 3.41 10.54 -0.09
CA PHE A 79 1.98 10.38 -0.35
C PHE A 79 1.10 11.06 0.69
N GLY A 80 1.63 11.42 1.85
CA GLY A 80 0.92 12.05 2.94
C GLY A 80 1.19 11.42 4.30
N SER A 81 0.18 11.41 5.15
CA SER A 81 0.23 10.96 6.53
C SER A 81 -0.85 9.92 6.84
N LEU A 82 -0.83 9.35 8.05
CA LEU A 82 -1.92 8.52 8.56
C LEU A 82 -3.23 9.31 8.65
N ASP A 83 -3.18 10.59 9.00
CA ASP A 83 -4.35 11.45 9.06
C ASP A 83 -4.96 11.64 7.67
N ASP A 84 -4.14 11.82 6.62
CA ASP A 84 -4.60 11.89 5.23
C ASP A 84 -5.24 10.57 4.79
N MET A 85 -4.70 9.43 5.21
CA MET A 85 -5.29 8.12 4.94
C MET A 85 -6.65 7.97 5.62
N GLU A 86 -6.78 8.40 6.86
CA GLU A 86 -8.05 8.39 7.58
C GLU A 86 -9.07 9.31 6.89
N GLU A 87 -8.65 10.48 6.45
CA GLU A 87 -9.50 11.41 5.68
C GLU A 87 -9.97 10.78 4.37
N LEU A 88 -9.07 10.11 3.63
CA LEU A 88 -9.41 9.38 2.40
C LEU A 88 -10.46 8.29 2.67
N ILE A 89 -10.26 7.48 3.71
CA ILE A 89 -11.19 6.40 4.07
C ILE A 89 -12.58 6.99 4.40
N ASN A 90 -12.61 8.05 5.21
CA ASN A 90 -13.84 8.70 5.63
C ASN A 90 -14.53 9.41 4.45
N GLY A 91 -13.77 10.04 3.55
CA GLY A 91 -14.25 10.64 2.32
C GLY A 91 -14.85 9.58 1.38
N ALA A 92 -14.10 8.54 1.06
CA ALA A 92 -14.56 7.46 0.19
C ALA A 92 -15.85 6.80 0.70
N LYS A 93 -15.97 6.62 2.02
CA LYS A 93 -17.19 6.08 2.65
C LYS A 93 -18.42 6.96 2.37
N LYS A 94 -18.29 8.28 2.33
CA LYS A 94 -19.39 9.21 2.01
C LYS A 94 -19.87 9.04 0.56
N HIS A 95 -18.97 8.66 -0.35
CA HIS A 95 -19.23 8.35 -1.76
C HIS A 95 -19.58 6.89 -2.02
N ASN A 96 -19.83 6.08 -0.96
CA ASN A 96 -20.06 4.63 -1.04
C ASN A 96 -18.94 3.85 -1.72
N ILE A 97 -17.71 4.36 -1.68
CA ILE A 97 -16.50 3.75 -2.22
C ILE A 97 -15.71 3.10 -1.07
N ARG A 98 -15.24 1.88 -1.28
CA ARG A 98 -14.39 1.16 -0.33
C ARG A 98 -12.92 1.35 -0.69
N ILE A 99 -12.07 1.42 0.31
CA ILE A 99 -10.62 1.42 0.11
C ILE A 99 -10.10 0.00 0.32
N MET A 100 -9.34 -0.49 -0.63
CA MET A 100 -8.56 -1.73 -0.56
C MET A 100 -7.09 -1.34 -0.67
N MET A 101 -6.34 -1.58 0.40
CA MET A 101 -4.91 -1.32 0.40
C MET A 101 -4.16 -2.56 -0.09
N ASP A 102 -3.12 -2.33 -0.88
CA ASP A 102 -2.18 -3.38 -1.24
C ASP A 102 -1.33 -3.75 -0.01
N LEU A 103 -1.32 -5.01 0.35
CA LEU A 103 -0.59 -5.52 1.49
C LEU A 103 0.49 -6.51 1.03
N VAL A 104 1.71 -6.03 0.91
CA VAL A 104 2.87 -6.80 0.46
C VAL A 104 3.42 -7.63 1.61
N LEU A 105 3.00 -8.90 1.70
CA LEU A 105 3.40 -9.83 2.77
C LEU A 105 4.51 -10.82 2.36
N ASN A 106 4.83 -10.91 1.07
CA ASN A 106 5.80 -11.87 0.57
C ASN A 106 7.24 -11.52 0.97
N HIS A 107 7.55 -10.24 1.05
CA HIS A 107 8.88 -9.72 1.37
C HIS A 107 8.77 -8.34 2.02
N SER A 108 9.89 -7.84 2.52
CA SER A 108 10.03 -6.46 2.98
C SER A 108 11.21 -5.78 2.26
N SER A 109 11.33 -4.46 2.44
CA SER A 109 12.54 -3.75 2.07
C SER A 109 13.75 -4.28 2.86
N ASN A 110 14.93 -4.21 2.24
CA ASN A 110 16.20 -4.41 2.95
C ASN A 110 16.46 -3.30 4.00
N GLU A 111 15.69 -2.22 3.95
CA GLU A 111 15.70 -1.15 4.96
C GLU A 111 14.74 -1.40 6.11
N HIS A 112 13.87 -2.41 6.02
CA HIS A 112 12.97 -2.76 7.11
C HIS A 112 13.77 -3.18 8.36
N ARG A 113 13.31 -2.75 9.53
CA ARG A 113 13.95 -3.07 10.82
C ARG A 113 14.18 -4.56 11.00
N TRP A 114 13.21 -5.41 10.67
CA TRP A 114 13.34 -6.86 10.81
C TRP A 114 14.50 -7.41 9.98
N PHE A 115 14.64 -6.97 8.73
CA PHE A 115 15.73 -7.41 7.87
C PHE A 115 17.08 -6.91 8.37
N LYS A 116 17.16 -5.63 8.78
CA LYS A 116 18.40 -5.06 9.37
C LYS A 116 18.84 -5.81 10.61
N GLU A 117 17.89 -6.22 11.46
CA GLU A 117 18.19 -7.03 12.64
C GLU A 117 18.55 -8.48 12.28
N ALA A 118 17.80 -9.12 11.38
CA ALA A 118 18.02 -10.49 10.94
C ALA A 118 19.46 -10.73 10.42
N LYS A 119 20.04 -9.74 9.73
CA LYS A 119 21.40 -9.82 9.18
C LYS A 119 22.51 -9.78 10.24
N LYS A 120 22.25 -9.33 11.47
CA LYS A 120 23.30 -9.11 12.47
C LYS A 120 23.85 -10.40 13.05
N SER A 121 23.01 -11.41 13.25
CA SER A 121 23.40 -12.68 13.87
C SER A 121 22.35 -13.76 13.61
N LYS A 122 22.80 -15.01 13.56
CA LYS A 122 21.93 -16.20 13.52
C LYS A 122 21.08 -16.35 14.80
N ASP A 123 21.53 -15.79 15.91
CA ASP A 123 20.82 -15.84 17.20
C ASP A 123 19.81 -14.67 17.35
N ASN A 124 19.69 -13.81 16.35
CA ASN A 124 18.75 -12.69 16.39
C ASN A 124 17.29 -13.19 16.26
N PRO A 125 16.34 -12.68 17.08
CA PRO A 125 14.94 -13.11 17.03
C PRO A 125 14.24 -12.96 15.68
N TYR A 126 14.77 -12.10 14.82
CA TYR A 126 14.24 -11.87 13.47
C TYR A 126 14.93 -12.71 12.39
N HIS A 127 15.95 -13.52 12.75
CA HIS A 127 16.71 -14.31 11.76
C HIS A 127 15.80 -15.21 10.92
N ASP A 128 14.89 -15.93 11.57
CA ASP A 128 13.98 -16.88 10.91
C ASP A 128 12.81 -16.23 10.16
N TYR A 129 12.72 -14.89 10.15
CA TYR A 129 11.73 -14.18 9.34
C TYR A 129 12.08 -14.20 7.85
N TYR A 130 13.34 -14.50 7.52
CA TYR A 130 13.87 -14.46 6.16
C TYR A 130 14.57 -15.76 5.82
N ILE A 131 14.39 -16.22 4.58
CA ILE A 131 15.12 -17.36 4.05
C ILE A 131 16.42 -16.84 3.44
N CYS A 132 17.56 -17.14 4.10
CA CYS A 132 18.88 -16.82 3.61
C CYS A 132 19.59 -18.10 3.17
N LEU A 133 20.04 -18.15 1.91
CA LEU A 133 20.83 -19.24 1.41
C LEU A 133 22.31 -18.82 1.37
N LEU A 134 23.16 -19.52 2.14
CA LEU A 134 24.58 -19.19 2.30
C LEU A 134 25.34 -19.13 0.96
N TYR A 135 24.96 -19.96 -0.01
CA TYR A 135 25.63 -19.97 -1.31
C TYR A 135 25.26 -18.82 -2.25
N THR A 136 24.27 -17.99 -1.90
CA THR A 136 23.96 -16.77 -2.66
C THR A 136 24.83 -15.59 -2.26
N SER A 137 25.52 -15.66 -1.11
CA SER A 137 26.48 -14.66 -0.67
C SER A 137 27.90 -14.90 -1.21
N ASP A 138 28.24 -16.15 -1.55
CA ASP A 138 29.58 -16.51 -2.07
C ASP A 138 29.71 -16.27 -3.58
N ALA A 139 28.59 -16.08 -4.30
CA ALA A 139 28.62 -15.83 -5.74
C ALA A 139 28.99 -14.39 -6.14
N ALA A 140 29.24 -13.52 -5.17
CA ALA A 140 29.63 -12.13 -5.40
C ALA A 140 31.13 -11.84 -5.14
N ASP A 141 31.89 -12.85 -4.68
CA ASP A 141 33.32 -12.72 -4.34
C ASP A 141 34.26 -13.51 -5.28
N ASP A 142 33.77 -14.02 -6.43
CA ASP A 142 34.59 -14.63 -7.50
C ASP A 142 34.68 -13.73 -8.73
#